data_d6ee6515227b01e40c0c6509b0f780be
#
_entry.id   d6ee6515227b01e40c0c6509b0f780be
#
_cell.length_a   1.000
_cell.length_b   1.000
_cell.length_c   1.000
_cell.angle_alpha   90.00
_cell.angle_beta   90.00
_cell.angle_gamma   90.00
#
_symmetry.space_group_name_H-M   'P 1'
#
loop_
_entity.id
_entity.type
_entity.pdbx_description
1 polymer ?
#
loop_
_entity_poly.entity_id
_entity_poly.type
_entity_poly.pdbx_seq_one_letter_code
_entity_poly.pdbx_strand_id
1 'polypeptide(L)'
;HRRKVFLISTPTIRGLSRIEREFEASDQRRYFVPCPHCGAMQWMKFDRLRWQKGKPETAEYLCESCDQPIAEHHKTAMLERGEWRATATTADPTTVGYHLSALYSPVGWLSWSRIARSWEAAQGSDEAIKAFRNTILGETWVETGEAPDWQRLYDRREAWRPGTVPAGGLFL
;
A
#
# COMPACT_ATOMS: atom_id res chain seq x y z
N HIS A 1 -31.25 -17.59 0.50
CA HIS A 1 -30.17 -17.51 1.49
C HIS A 1 -29.43 -16.18 1.36
N ARG A 2 -29.54 -15.32 2.38
CA ARG A 2 -28.73 -14.07 2.47
C ARG A 2 -27.38 -14.44 3.08
N ARG A 3 -26.43 -14.89 2.26
CA ARG A 3 -25.05 -15.14 2.70
C ARG A 3 -24.29 -13.82 2.70
N LYS A 4 -23.64 -13.49 3.82
CA LYS A 4 -22.64 -12.43 3.90
C LYS A 4 -21.26 -13.08 3.93
N VAL A 5 -20.32 -12.57 3.16
CA VAL A 5 -18.91 -12.98 3.16
C VAL A 5 -18.10 -11.78 3.64
N PHE A 6 -17.23 -12.00 4.61
CA PHE A 6 -16.36 -10.99 5.16
C PHE A 6 -14.92 -11.49 5.06
N LEU A 7 -14.07 -10.71 4.39
CA LEU A 7 -12.66 -11.00 4.17
C LEU A 7 -11.82 -9.93 4.85
N ILE A 8 -10.90 -10.35 5.72
CA ILE A 8 -9.91 -9.49 6.36
C ILE A 8 -8.54 -10.10 6.14
N SER A 9 -7.60 -9.32 5.66
CA SER A 9 -6.20 -9.69 5.53
C SER A 9 -5.34 -8.46 5.29
N THR A 10 -4.04 -8.56 5.58
CA THR A 10 -3.05 -7.69 4.99
C THR A 10 -2.70 -8.19 3.59
N PRO A 11 -2.48 -7.30 2.61
CA PRO A 11 -2.05 -7.71 1.28
C PRO A 11 -0.60 -8.23 1.32
N THR A 12 -0.20 -8.96 0.28
CA THR A 12 1.14 -9.53 0.16
C THR A 12 1.84 -9.01 -1.09
N ILE A 13 1.98 -9.84 -2.11
CA ILE A 13 2.62 -9.49 -3.38
C ILE A 13 1.54 -9.01 -4.36
N ARG A 14 1.83 -7.94 -5.09
CA ARG A 14 0.94 -7.38 -6.10
C ARG A 14 0.57 -8.45 -7.15
N GLY A 15 -0.71 -8.51 -7.48
CA GLY A 15 -1.26 -9.46 -8.44
C GLY A 15 -1.44 -10.89 -7.91
N LEU A 16 -0.79 -11.27 -6.81
CA LEU A 16 -0.95 -12.58 -6.17
C LEU A 16 -1.83 -12.53 -4.92
N SER A 17 -1.95 -11.35 -4.31
CA SER A 17 -2.72 -11.15 -3.09
C SER A 17 -4.22 -11.27 -3.35
N ARG A 18 -4.87 -12.24 -2.66
CA ARG A 18 -6.33 -12.41 -2.77
C ARG A 18 -7.08 -11.18 -2.29
N ILE A 19 -6.67 -10.59 -1.15
CA ILE A 19 -7.37 -9.43 -0.59
C ILE A 19 -7.22 -8.20 -1.50
N GLU A 20 -6.11 -8.05 -2.23
CA GLU A 20 -5.94 -7.01 -3.24
C GLU A 20 -6.99 -7.15 -4.36
N ARG A 21 -7.12 -8.34 -4.95
CA ARG A 21 -8.09 -8.60 -6.02
C ARG A 21 -9.54 -8.32 -5.57
N GLU A 22 -9.90 -8.75 -4.36
CA GLU A 22 -11.23 -8.50 -3.80
C GLU A 22 -11.46 -7.01 -3.54
N PHE A 23 -10.43 -6.29 -3.08
CA PHE A 23 -10.49 -4.84 -2.90
C PHE A 23 -10.59 -4.09 -4.24
N GLU A 24 -9.79 -4.48 -5.24
CA GLU A 24 -9.83 -3.89 -6.59
C GLU A 24 -11.17 -4.11 -7.30
N ALA A 25 -11.83 -5.24 -7.05
CA ALA A 25 -13.16 -5.54 -7.57
C ALA A 25 -14.31 -4.79 -6.85
N SER A 26 -14.02 -4.15 -5.71
CA SER A 26 -14.99 -3.43 -4.89
C SER A 26 -15.08 -1.93 -5.22
N ASP A 27 -15.86 -1.18 -4.43
CA ASP A 27 -15.94 0.28 -4.50
C ASP A 27 -14.72 1.00 -3.86
N GLN A 28 -13.72 0.27 -3.36
CA GLN A 28 -12.41 0.73 -2.90
C GLN A 28 -12.49 1.89 -1.91
N ARG A 29 -13.27 1.76 -0.86
CA ARG A 29 -13.44 2.83 0.13
C ARG A 29 -12.16 3.17 0.86
N ARG A 30 -11.93 4.48 0.98
CA ARG A 30 -10.90 5.08 1.81
C ARG A 30 -11.55 5.91 2.91
N TYR A 31 -10.89 5.99 4.06
CA TYR A 31 -11.35 6.82 5.15
C TYR A 31 -10.81 8.23 5.00
N PHE A 32 -11.70 9.17 4.70
CA PHE A 32 -11.35 10.59 4.54
C PHE A 32 -11.50 11.31 5.87
N VAL A 33 -10.53 12.14 6.19
CA VAL A 33 -10.49 12.95 7.40
C VAL A 33 -10.31 14.42 7.05
N PRO A 34 -10.94 15.36 7.77
CA PRO A 34 -10.77 16.78 7.50
C PRO A 34 -9.41 17.29 7.98
N CYS A 35 -8.77 18.15 7.19
CA CYS A 35 -7.62 18.90 7.65
C CYS A 35 -8.03 19.89 8.76
N PRO A 36 -7.29 19.97 9.88
CA PRO A 36 -7.64 20.89 10.99
C PRO A 36 -7.45 22.37 10.61
N HIS A 37 -6.65 22.67 9.56
CA HIS A 37 -6.35 24.03 9.14
C HIS A 37 -7.30 24.56 8.07
N CYS A 38 -7.54 23.78 7.01
CA CYS A 38 -8.33 24.22 5.86
C CYS A 38 -9.67 23.48 5.69
N GLY A 39 -9.94 22.43 6.47
CA GLY A 39 -11.15 21.63 6.39
C GLY A 39 -11.22 20.66 5.20
N ALA A 40 -10.24 20.67 4.27
CA ALA A 40 -10.25 19.79 3.12
C ALA A 40 -10.22 18.31 3.54
N MET A 41 -11.12 17.53 2.94
CA MET A 41 -11.21 16.10 3.20
C MET A 41 -10.16 15.34 2.39
N GLN A 42 -9.36 14.53 3.06
CA GLN A 42 -8.25 13.77 2.47
C GLN A 42 -8.10 12.41 3.13
N TRP A 43 -7.66 11.37 2.40
CA TRP A 43 -7.26 10.13 3.06
C TRP A 43 -5.75 10.14 3.32
N MET A 44 -5.32 9.51 4.43
CA MET A 44 -3.93 9.55 4.84
C MET A 44 -3.06 8.66 3.94
N LYS A 45 -2.01 9.26 3.36
CA LYS A 45 -0.99 8.62 2.53
C LYS A 45 0.37 8.70 3.21
N PHE A 46 1.16 7.65 3.09
CA PHE A 46 2.47 7.61 3.74
C PHE A 46 3.45 8.64 3.18
N ASP A 47 3.36 8.95 1.89
CA ASP A 47 4.19 9.97 1.23
C ASP A 47 3.90 11.41 1.68
N ARG A 48 2.87 11.63 2.49
CA ARG A 48 2.55 12.92 3.14
C ARG A 48 3.02 12.99 4.60
N LEU A 49 3.49 11.88 5.18
CA LEU A 49 4.16 11.89 6.47
C LEU A 49 5.59 12.40 6.31
N ARG A 50 5.96 13.42 7.05
CA ARG A 50 7.27 14.07 6.99
C ARG A 50 7.92 14.09 8.37
N TRP A 51 9.22 13.91 8.40
CA TRP A 51 10.05 14.04 9.60
C TRP A 51 11.50 14.34 9.20
N GLN A 52 12.28 14.81 10.14
CA GLN A 52 13.73 14.96 9.95
C GLN A 52 14.39 13.57 10.05
N LYS A 53 15.25 13.23 9.09
CA LYS A 53 15.97 11.96 9.09
C LYS A 53 16.72 11.78 10.41
N GLY A 54 16.54 10.61 11.05
CA GLY A 54 17.12 10.28 12.34
C GLY A 54 16.43 10.95 13.55
N LYS A 55 15.34 11.69 13.32
CA LYS A 55 14.51 12.32 14.35
C LYS A 55 13.03 12.01 14.15
N PRO A 56 12.62 10.75 14.27
CA PRO A 56 11.24 10.34 14.00
C PRO A 56 10.20 11.02 14.92
N GLU A 57 10.62 11.55 16.07
CA GLU A 57 9.77 12.34 16.98
C GLU A 57 9.26 13.64 16.34
N THR A 58 9.89 14.12 15.26
CA THR A 58 9.46 15.30 14.50
C THR A 58 8.40 14.98 13.45
N ALA A 59 7.81 13.77 13.47
CA ALA A 59 6.85 13.35 12.46
C ALA A 59 5.56 14.14 12.48
N GLU A 60 5.23 14.76 11.35
CA GLU A 60 4.01 15.51 11.09
C GLU A 60 3.42 15.10 9.74
N TYR A 61 2.11 15.23 9.60
CA TYR A 61 1.42 14.93 8.35
C TYR A 61 1.18 16.22 7.56
N LEU A 62 1.59 16.27 6.30
CA LEU A 62 1.32 17.43 5.45
C LEU A 62 -0.04 17.31 4.77
N CYS A 63 -0.87 18.33 4.91
CA CYS A 63 -2.15 18.41 4.21
C CYS A 63 -1.95 18.41 2.69
N GLU A 64 -2.77 17.63 1.96
CA GLU A 64 -2.71 17.58 0.50
C GLU A 64 -3.18 18.88 -0.18
N SER A 65 -4.03 19.66 0.50
CA SER A 65 -4.65 20.86 -0.06
C SER A 65 -3.92 22.13 0.29
N CYS A 66 -3.49 22.31 1.55
CA CYS A 66 -2.88 23.57 1.99
C CYS A 66 -1.39 23.44 2.38
N ASP A 67 -0.82 22.24 2.29
CA ASP A 67 0.57 21.89 2.66
C ASP A 67 0.97 22.28 4.10
N GLN A 68 0.01 22.65 4.96
CA GLN A 68 0.30 22.92 6.36
C GLN A 68 0.61 21.63 7.11
N PRO A 69 1.62 21.63 8.00
CA PRO A 69 1.93 20.50 8.83
C PRO A 69 0.83 20.29 9.88
N ILE A 70 0.42 19.05 10.05
CA ILE A 70 -0.58 18.61 11.01
C ILE A 70 0.13 17.78 12.07
N ALA A 71 0.16 18.29 13.30
CA ALA A 71 0.71 17.57 14.44
C ALA A 71 -0.22 16.43 14.89
N GLU A 72 0.36 15.35 15.42
CA GLU A 72 -0.38 14.12 15.72
C GLU A 72 -1.54 14.30 16.70
N HIS A 73 -1.47 15.28 17.61
CA HIS A 73 -2.55 15.53 18.57
C HIS A 73 -3.90 15.89 17.91
N HIS A 74 -3.88 16.40 16.66
CA HIS A 74 -5.10 16.66 15.90
C HIS A 74 -5.79 15.37 15.40
N LYS A 75 -5.07 14.25 15.37
CA LYS A 75 -5.53 12.99 14.75
C LYS A 75 -6.86 12.51 15.33
N THR A 76 -7.04 12.56 16.65
CA THR A 76 -8.29 12.13 17.28
C THR A 76 -9.50 12.89 16.74
N ALA A 77 -9.45 14.22 16.73
CA ALA A 77 -10.52 15.06 16.22
C ALA A 77 -10.74 14.92 14.71
N MET A 78 -9.68 14.62 13.96
CA MET A 78 -9.78 14.30 12.53
C MET A 78 -10.49 12.97 12.31
N LEU A 79 -10.13 11.94 13.08
CA LEU A 79 -10.75 10.61 12.99
C LEU A 79 -12.24 10.63 13.37
N GLU A 80 -12.63 11.36 14.41
CA GLU A 80 -14.02 11.50 14.84
C GLU A 80 -14.93 12.13 13.77
N ARG A 81 -14.35 12.99 12.93
CA ARG A 81 -15.07 13.70 11.84
C ARG A 81 -14.81 13.09 10.47
N GLY A 82 -14.17 11.94 10.43
CA GLY A 82 -13.88 11.24 9.19
C GLY A 82 -15.10 10.48 8.64
N GLU A 83 -15.02 10.14 7.37
CA GLU A 83 -16.05 9.35 6.69
C GLU A 83 -15.45 8.42 5.62
N TRP A 84 -16.11 7.29 5.40
CA TRP A 84 -15.79 6.40 4.32
C TRP A 84 -16.35 6.89 2.99
N ARG A 85 -15.49 7.02 1.98
CA ARG A 85 -15.89 7.37 0.61
C ARG A 85 -15.43 6.31 -0.37
N ALA A 86 -16.32 5.94 -1.29
CA ALA A 86 -15.94 5.12 -2.44
C ALA A 86 -14.98 5.90 -3.35
N THR A 87 -13.93 5.24 -3.82
CA THR A 87 -12.94 5.83 -4.73
C THR A 87 -12.93 5.16 -6.10
N ALA A 88 -13.71 4.09 -6.26
CA ALA A 88 -13.89 3.39 -7.52
C ALA A 88 -15.35 3.02 -7.75
N THR A 89 -15.70 2.77 -9.01
CA THR A 89 -16.99 2.19 -9.40
C THR A 89 -16.84 0.68 -9.50
N THR A 90 -17.76 -0.05 -8.89
CA THR A 90 -17.78 -1.53 -8.95
C THR A 90 -18.87 -2.03 -9.87
N ALA A 91 -18.65 -3.17 -10.51
CA ALA A 91 -19.67 -3.88 -11.29
C ALA A 91 -20.75 -4.52 -10.39
N ASP A 92 -20.41 -4.90 -9.17
CA ASP A 92 -21.33 -5.43 -8.17
C ASP A 92 -21.49 -4.45 -6.99
N PRO A 93 -22.62 -3.72 -6.91
CA PRO A 93 -22.85 -2.72 -5.86
C PRO A 93 -23.01 -3.35 -4.46
N THR A 94 -23.08 -4.67 -4.35
CA THR A 94 -23.12 -5.38 -3.05
C THR A 94 -21.73 -5.67 -2.49
N THR A 95 -20.68 -5.52 -3.32
CA THR A 95 -19.31 -5.74 -2.92
C THR A 95 -18.66 -4.43 -2.48
N VAL A 96 -18.39 -4.32 -1.19
CA VAL A 96 -17.82 -3.12 -0.56
C VAL A 96 -16.43 -3.47 -0.02
N GLY A 97 -15.41 -2.69 -0.38
CA GLY A 97 -14.04 -2.84 0.08
C GLY A 97 -13.59 -1.66 0.94
N TYR A 98 -12.85 -1.95 2.01
CA TYR A 98 -12.30 -0.93 2.90
C TYR A 98 -10.79 -1.10 2.99
N HIS A 99 -10.06 0.00 2.92
CA HIS A 99 -8.63 0.02 3.19
C HIS A 99 -8.32 1.01 4.33
N LEU A 100 -7.55 0.55 5.30
CA LEU A 100 -7.11 1.37 6.42
C LEU A 100 -5.65 1.04 6.75
N SER A 101 -4.79 2.05 6.73
CA SER A 101 -3.39 1.91 7.13
C SER A 101 -3.19 2.24 8.61
N ALA A 102 -2.02 1.91 9.17
CA ALA A 102 -1.68 2.27 10.54
C ALA A 102 -1.53 3.79 10.78
N LEU A 103 -1.51 4.61 9.73
CA LEU A 103 -1.56 6.07 9.87
C LEU A 103 -2.79 6.55 10.64
N TYR A 104 -3.88 5.79 10.59
CA TYR A 104 -5.13 6.03 11.29
C TYR A 104 -5.16 5.47 12.72
N SER A 105 -4.07 4.83 13.17
CA SER A 105 -4.04 4.26 14.53
C SER A 105 -4.31 5.34 15.57
N PRO A 106 -5.20 5.10 16.54
CA PRO A 106 -5.52 6.09 17.57
C PRO A 106 -4.28 6.60 18.32
N VAL A 107 -4.36 7.83 18.79
CA VAL A 107 -3.31 8.41 19.64
C VAL A 107 -3.10 7.52 20.87
N GLY A 108 -1.85 7.19 21.17
CA GLY A 108 -1.47 6.28 22.24
C GLY A 108 -1.26 4.81 21.83
N TRP A 109 -1.71 4.41 20.64
CA TRP A 109 -1.49 3.04 20.13
C TRP A 109 -0.24 2.97 19.25
N LEU A 110 -0.32 3.43 18.00
CA LEU A 110 0.82 3.51 17.09
C LEU A 110 0.94 4.95 16.58
N SER A 111 1.92 5.68 17.10
CA SER A 111 2.14 7.08 16.74
C SER A 111 2.80 7.23 15.36
N TRP A 112 2.63 8.38 14.74
CA TRP A 112 3.33 8.72 13.50
C TRP A 112 4.85 8.68 13.67
N SER A 113 5.36 9.07 14.85
CA SER A 113 6.78 8.97 15.17
C SER A 113 7.26 7.51 15.20
N ARG A 114 6.45 6.57 15.69
CA ARG A 114 6.77 5.14 15.67
C ARG A 114 6.73 4.57 14.25
N ILE A 115 5.78 5.02 13.42
CA ILE A 115 5.71 4.65 11.99
C ILE A 115 6.98 5.14 11.27
N ALA A 116 7.38 6.40 11.48
CA ALA A 116 8.60 6.98 10.92
C ALA A 116 9.85 6.20 11.35
N ARG A 117 9.95 5.85 12.63
CA ARG A 117 11.06 5.02 13.17
C ARG A 117 11.08 3.63 12.54
N SER A 118 9.92 3.00 12.39
CA SER A 118 9.83 1.67 11.75
C SER A 118 10.24 1.73 10.28
N TRP A 119 9.92 2.81 9.59
CA TRP A 119 10.38 3.03 8.22
C TRP A 119 11.88 3.21 8.14
N GLU A 120 12.48 4.04 9.01
CA GLU A 120 13.94 4.21 9.06
C GLU A 120 14.67 2.90 9.36
N ALA A 121 14.14 2.10 10.28
CA ALA A 121 14.70 0.80 10.62
C ALA A 121 14.59 -0.24 9.49
N ALA A 122 13.59 -0.09 8.60
CA ALA A 122 13.41 -0.99 7.46
C ALA A 122 14.37 -0.68 6.30
N GLN A 123 15.03 0.49 6.30
CA GLN A 123 15.92 0.87 5.21
C GLN A 123 17.13 -0.08 5.09
N GLY A 124 17.47 -0.42 3.85
CA GLY A 124 18.59 -1.35 3.57
C GLY A 124 18.22 -2.84 3.53
N SER A 125 16.94 -3.17 3.73
CA SER A 125 16.41 -4.54 3.59
C SER A 125 15.07 -4.53 2.85
N ASP A 126 15.04 -5.11 1.67
CA ASP A 126 13.81 -5.22 0.86
C ASP A 126 12.72 -6.02 1.61
N GLU A 127 13.13 -7.05 2.36
CA GLU A 127 12.22 -7.83 3.17
C GLU A 127 11.57 -7.00 4.29
N ALA A 128 12.35 -6.15 4.97
CA ALA A 128 11.84 -5.26 6.00
C ALA A 128 10.93 -4.17 5.42
N ILE A 129 11.27 -3.62 4.24
CA ILE A 129 10.41 -2.66 3.52
C ILE A 129 9.11 -3.33 3.07
N LYS A 130 9.17 -4.56 2.56
CA LYS A 130 7.99 -5.38 2.22
C LYS A 130 7.09 -5.58 3.43
N ALA A 131 7.67 -6.00 4.56
CA ALA A 131 6.93 -6.18 5.80
C ALA A 131 6.26 -4.86 6.26
N PHE A 132 6.98 -3.75 6.22
CA PHE A 132 6.44 -2.42 6.55
C PHE A 132 5.25 -2.06 5.64
N ARG A 133 5.40 -2.17 4.32
CA ARG A 133 4.32 -1.87 3.38
C ARG A 133 3.09 -2.74 3.62
N ASN A 134 3.29 -4.04 3.74
CA ASN A 134 2.19 -4.97 3.91
C ASN A 134 1.46 -4.76 5.26
N THR A 135 2.20 -4.61 6.37
CA THR A 135 1.61 -4.61 7.71
C THR A 135 1.26 -3.24 8.25
N ILE A 136 2.06 -2.20 7.94
CA ILE A 136 1.82 -0.84 8.44
C ILE A 136 0.94 -0.05 7.46
N LEU A 137 1.21 -0.15 6.16
CA LEU A 137 0.46 0.61 5.17
C LEU A 137 -0.75 -0.16 4.61
N GLY A 138 -0.78 -1.49 4.73
CA GLY A 138 -1.80 -2.31 4.09
C GLY A 138 -1.69 -2.27 2.56
N GLU A 139 -0.48 -2.09 2.03
CA GLU A 139 -0.17 -2.00 0.61
C GLU A 139 0.54 -3.26 0.13
N THR A 140 0.32 -3.61 -1.14
CA THR A 140 1.06 -4.73 -1.76
C THR A 140 2.51 -4.36 -2.03
N TRP A 141 3.36 -5.38 -2.00
CA TRP A 141 4.74 -5.29 -2.42
C TRP A 141 4.87 -5.64 -3.90
N VAL A 142 5.62 -4.83 -4.65
CA VAL A 142 6.07 -5.21 -5.99
C VAL A 142 7.41 -5.92 -5.84
N GLU A 143 7.44 -7.21 -6.10
CA GLU A 143 8.73 -7.90 -6.18
C GLU A 143 9.49 -7.37 -7.40
N THR A 144 10.51 -6.57 -7.12
CA THR A 144 11.58 -6.32 -8.07
C THR A 144 12.52 -7.53 -8.01
N GLY A 145 12.02 -8.67 -8.47
CA GLY A 145 12.86 -9.87 -8.57
C GLY A 145 13.94 -9.65 -9.61
N GLU A 146 15.06 -10.35 -9.47
CA GLU A 146 16.01 -10.64 -10.54
C GLU A 146 15.35 -11.54 -11.62
N ALA A 147 14.11 -11.24 -12.01
CA ALA A 147 13.61 -11.82 -13.25
C ALA A 147 14.52 -11.28 -14.35
N PRO A 148 15.25 -12.15 -15.04
CA PRO A 148 16.06 -11.72 -16.16
C PRO A 148 15.14 -10.87 -17.04
N ASP A 149 15.63 -9.71 -17.45
CA ASP A 149 14.89 -8.85 -18.36
C ASP A 149 14.32 -9.72 -19.48
N TRP A 150 12.99 -9.84 -19.54
CA TRP A 150 12.31 -10.72 -20.52
C TRP A 150 12.78 -10.42 -21.94
N GLN A 151 13.19 -9.17 -22.19
CA GLN A 151 13.73 -8.72 -23.45
C GLN A 151 15.07 -9.39 -23.74
N ARG A 152 15.94 -9.53 -22.73
CA ARG A 152 17.20 -10.27 -22.85
C ARG A 152 16.98 -11.77 -23.13
N LEU A 153 15.95 -12.36 -22.54
CA LEU A 153 15.58 -13.75 -22.84
C LEU A 153 14.99 -13.88 -24.24
N TYR A 154 14.14 -12.92 -24.62
CA TYR A 154 13.54 -12.87 -25.94
C TYR A 154 14.58 -12.65 -27.05
N ASP A 155 15.54 -11.78 -26.84
CA ASP A 155 16.63 -11.49 -27.80
C ASP A 155 17.61 -12.68 -27.93
N ARG A 156 17.71 -13.54 -26.91
CA ARG A 156 18.49 -14.78 -26.93
C ARG A 156 17.76 -15.98 -27.50
N ARG A 157 16.47 -15.83 -27.85
CA ARG A 157 15.73 -16.92 -28.46
C ARG A 157 16.36 -17.30 -29.81
N GLU A 158 16.59 -18.57 -29.98
CA GLU A 158 17.02 -19.13 -31.27
C GLU A 158 15.79 -19.47 -32.15
N ALA A 159 15.86 -19.14 -33.44
CA ALA A 159 14.80 -19.46 -34.38
C ALA A 159 15.03 -20.88 -34.95
N TRP A 160 14.47 -21.87 -34.29
CA TRP A 160 14.47 -23.27 -34.76
C TRP A 160 13.07 -23.86 -34.82
N ARG A 161 12.91 -24.84 -35.67
CA ARG A 161 11.60 -25.46 -35.92
C ARG A 161 11.22 -26.35 -34.72
N PRO A 162 9.96 -26.31 -34.24
CA PRO A 162 9.49 -27.25 -33.21
C PRO A 162 9.77 -28.71 -33.62
N GLY A 163 10.30 -29.50 -32.70
CA GLY A 163 10.65 -30.90 -32.94
C GLY A 163 12.03 -31.15 -33.56
N THR A 164 12.82 -30.09 -33.82
CA THR A 164 14.22 -30.24 -34.28
C THR A 164 15.17 -29.78 -33.18
N VAL A 165 16.22 -30.54 -32.91
CA VAL A 165 17.28 -30.17 -31.97
C VAL A 165 18.45 -29.63 -32.78
N PRO A 166 18.97 -28.42 -32.47
CA PRO A 166 20.17 -27.89 -33.14
C PRO A 166 21.36 -28.82 -32.93
N ALA A 167 22.20 -28.96 -33.94
CA ALA A 167 23.45 -29.72 -33.81
C ALA A 167 24.34 -29.07 -32.78
N GLY A 168 24.73 -29.79 -31.72
CA GLY A 168 25.53 -29.30 -30.58
C GLY A 168 24.72 -28.93 -29.35
N GLY A 169 23.40 -29.15 -29.35
CA GLY A 169 22.57 -28.97 -28.14
C GLY A 169 22.97 -29.97 -27.04
N LEU A 170 23.30 -29.45 -25.85
CA LEU A 170 23.48 -30.25 -24.65
C LEU A 170 22.13 -30.40 -23.97
N PHE A 171 21.69 -31.63 -23.77
CA PHE A 171 20.59 -31.96 -22.89
C PHE A 171 21.11 -32.07 -21.44
N LEU A 172 20.57 -31.32 -20.53
CA LEU A 172 20.74 -31.50 -19.09
C LEU A 172 19.55 -32.28 -18.55
#